data_18eacf05ffca5e8046ad930009b8aff9
#
_entry.id   18eacf05ffca5e8046ad930009b8aff9
#
_cell.length_a   1.000
_cell.length_b   1.000
_cell.length_c   1.000
_cell.angle_alpha   90.00
_cell.angle_beta   90.00
_cell.angle_gamma   90.00
#
_symmetry.space_group_name_H-M   'P 1'
#
loop_
_entity.id
_entity.type
_entity.pdbx_description
1 polymer ?
#
loop_
_entity_poly.entity_id
_entity_poly.type
_entity_poly.pdbx_seq_one_letter_code
_entity_poly.pdbx_strand_id
1 'polypeptide(L)'
;MINSNTFSNFNSKYPIYADLHTHSISSGHGSEDTITDMIRCASESGLSLFGISDHGPATSSSAKPSYFQSLKLADRDRFGIRVLYGAELNIINTAGDVDLDDEILSALDYAIISIHPPIFKPYHDKDLSSAY
;
A
#
# COMPACT_ATOMS: atom_id res chain seq x y z
N MET A 1 7.65 -25.80 4.43
CA MET A 1 7.15 -25.47 3.07
C MET A 1 5.65 -25.72 3.05
N ILE A 2 4.86 -24.70 2.80
CA ILE A 2 3.42 -24.85 2.57
C ILE A 2 3.28 -25.46 1.16
N ASN A 3 2.67 -26.64 1.08
CA ASN A 3 2.46 -27.34 -0.18
C ASN A 3 1.46 -26.55 -1.05
N SER A 4 1.72 -26.39 -2.35
CA SER A 4 0.85 -25.71 -3.31
C SER A 4 -0.59 -26.21 -3.29
N ASN A 5 -0.81 -27.50 -2.99
CA ASN A 5 -2.14 -28.10 -2.84
C ASN A 5 -2.89 -27.58 -1.59
N THR A 6 -2.18 -27.23 -0.53
CA THR A 6 -2.79 -26.67 0.69
C THR A 6 -3.31 -25.26 0.43
N PHE A 7 -2.58 -24.47 -0.35
CA PHE A 7 -2.98 -23.10 -0.73
C PHE A 7 -4.19 -23.12 -1.68
N SER A 8 -4.20 -24.03 -2.64
CA SER A 8 -5.33 -24.21 -3.56
C SER A 8 -6.61 -24.65 -2.85
N ASN A 9 -6.51 -25.57 -1.89
CA ASN A 9 -7.65 -26.02 -1.09
C ASN A 9 -8.17 -24.97 -0.12
N PHE A 10 -7.28 -24.16 0.45
CA PHE A 10 -7.66 -23.02 1.29
C PHE A 10 -8.43 -21.97 0.47
N ASN A 11 -7.94 -21.62 -0.70
CA ASN A 11 -8.55 -20.59 -1.56
C ASN A 11 -9.93 -21.04 -2.11
N SER A 12 -10.16 -22.34 -2.34
CA SER A 12 -11.46 -22.83 -2.77
C SER A 12 -12.52 -22.77 -1.66
N LYS A 13 -12.10 -22.91 -0.39
CA LYS A 13 -12.99 -22.85 0.78
C LYS A 13 -13.20 -21.42 1.28
N TYR A 14 -12.18 -20.56 1.14
CA TYR A 14 -12.18 -19.16 1.57
C TYR A 14 -11.62 -18.28 0.45
N PRO A 15 -12.42 -18.01 -0.60
CA PRO A 15 -11.94 -17.27 -1.75
C PRO A 15 -11.51 -15.85 -1.35
N ILE A 16 -10.29 -15.47 -1.77
CA ILE A 16 -9.77 -14.13 -1.61
C ILE A 16 -10.11 -13.35 -2.87
N TYR A 17 -10.85 -12.26 -2.72
CA TYR A 17 -11.28 -11.42 -3.82
C TYR A 17 -10.57 -10.07 -3.89
N ALA A 18 -9.84 -9.70 -2.85
CA ALA A 18 -9.16 -8.42 -2.73
C ALA A 18 -7.78 -8.54 -2.08
N ASP A 19 -6.85 -7.72 -2.55
CA ASP A 19 -5.59 -7.42 -1.88
C ASP A 19 -5.38 -5.90 -1.91
N LEU A 20 -5.25 -5.27 -0.76
CA LEU A 20 -5.15 -3.80 -0.62
C LEU A 20 -3.83 -3.32 0.00
N HIS A 21 -2.87 -4.23 0.24
CA HIS A 21 -1.58 -3.86 0.79
C HIS A 21 -0.46 -4.38 -0.10
N THR A 22 -0.13 -3.60 -1.12
CA THR A 22 0.87 -3.97 -2.12
C THR A 22 1.77 -2.80 -2.49
N HIS A 23 2.99 -3.11 -2.89
CA HIS A 23 4.05 -2.15 -3.17
C HIS A 23 4.60 -2.34 -4.57
N SER A 24 4.58 -1.26 -5.35
CA SER A 24 5.21 -1.21 -6.67
C SER A 24 6.66 -0.77 -6.59
N ILE A 25 7.30 -0.64 -7.74
CA ILE A 25 8.64 -0.06 -7.87
C ILE A 25 8.75 1.34 -7.23
N SER A 26 7.63 2.05 -7.06
CA SER A 26 7.59 3.39 -6.45
C SER A 26 7.81 3.38 -4.94
N SER A 27 7.73 2.24 -4.27
CA SER A 27 7.97 2.11 -2.83
C SER A 27 9.44 2.21 -2.41
N GLY A 28 10.38 2.05 -3.33
CA GLY A 28 11.80 2.31 -3.09
C GLY A 28 12.57 1.26 -2.30
N HIS A 29 11.97 0.12 -1.95
CA HIS A 29 12.62 -0.94 -1.15
C HIS A 29 12.94 -2.22 -1.94
N GLY A 30 13.23 -2.08 -3.24
CA GLY A 30 13.68 -3.18 -4.08
C GLY A 30 12.57 -3.94 -4.81
N SER A 31 11.33 -3.47 -4.80
CA SER A 31 10.32 -3.94 -5.73
C SER A 31 10.71 -3.52 -7.16
N GLU A 32 10.58 -4.42 -8.12
CA GLU A 32 10.84 -4.16 -9.54
C GLU A 32 9.55 -4.14 -10.36
N ASP A 33 8.42 -4.47 -9.75
CA ASP A 33 7.13 -4.60 -10.42
C ASP A 33 6.49 -3.23 -10.67
N THR A 34 6.08 -3.02 -11.93
CA THR A 34 5.27 -1.85 -12.26
C THR A 34 3.82 -2.03 -11.79
N ILE A 35 3.13 -0.92 -11.53
CA ILE A 35 1.70 -0.93 -11.20
C ILE A 35 0.89 -1.72 -12.26
N THR A 36 1.22 -1.57 -13.54
CA THR A 36 0.52 -2.26 -14.62
C THR A 36 0.70 -3.78 -14.57
N ASP A 37 1.92 -4.25 -14.30
CA ASP A 37 2.20 -5.68 -14.20
C ASP A 37 1.54 -6.30 -12.97
N MET A 38 1.55 -5.59 -11.84
CA MET A 38 0.88 -6.01 -10.61
C MET A 38 -0.63 -6.16 -10.81
N ILE A 39 -1.29 -5.17 -11.43
CA ILE A 39 -2.75 -5.22 -11.69
C ILE A 39 -3.08 -6.36 -12.65
N ARG A 40 -2.27 -6.57 -13.70
CA ARG A 40 -2.47 -7.69 -14.62
C ARG A 40 -2.37 -9.03 -13.88
N CYS A 41 -1.33 -9.21 -13.06
CA CYS A 41 -1.14 -10.41 -12.25
C CYS A 41 -2.31 -10.63 -11.27
N ALA A 42 -2.79 -9.58 -10.62
CA ALA A 42 -3.94 -9.64 -9.73
C ALA A 42 -5.20 -10.12 -10.45
N SER A 43 -5.47 -9.58 -11.65
CA SER A 43 -6.59 -10.01 -12.50
C SER A 43 -6.47 -11.49 -12.90
N GLU A 44 -5.29 -11.91 -13.37
CA GLU A 44 -5.02 -13.30 -13.76
C GLU A 44 -5.10 -14.27 -12.57
N SER A 45 -4.85 -13.78 -11.35
CA SER A 45 -4.98 -14.54 -10.10
C SER A 45 -6.43 -14.61 -9.58
N GLY A 46 -7.39 -13.98 -10.25
CA GLY A 46 -8.81 -14.03 -9.91
C GLY A 46 -9.26 -13.02 -8.86
N LEU A 47 -8.46 -11.99 -8.56
CA LEU A 47 -8.92 -10.89 -7.73
C LEU A 47 -9.92 -10.03 -8.50
N SER A 48 -10.89 -9.46 -7.79
CA SER A 48 -11.86 -8.50 -8.32
C SER A 48 -11.58 -7.06 -7.86
N LEU A 49 -10.82 -6.92 -6.79
CA LEU A 49 -10.39 -5.64 -6.21
C LEU A 49 -8.90 -5.72 -5.88
N PHE A 50 -8.14 -4.72 -6.31
CA PHE A 50 -6.70 -4.63 -6.06
C PHE A 50 -6.31 -3.22 -5.65
N GLY A 51 -5.47 -3.09 -4.64
CA GLY A 51 -5.00 -1.81 -4.12
C GLY A 51 -3.50 -1.65 -4.24
N ILE A 52 -3.06 -0.49 -4.71
CA ILE A 52 -1.66 -0.05 -4.67
C ILE A 52 -1.51 0.85 -3.45
N SER A 53 -0.57 0.51 -2.57
CA SER A 53 -0.31 1.24 -1.31
C SER A 53 1.19 1.49 -1.12
N ASP A 54 1.82 2.12 -2.10
CA ASP A 54 3.25 2.42 -2.02
C ASP A 54 3.60 3.23 -0.76
N HIS A 55 4.79 3.01 -0.22
CA HIS A 55 5.28 3.73 0.95
C HIS A 55 5.28 5.23 0.75
N GLY A 56 4.87 5.96 1.77
CA GLY A 56 4.92 7.41 1.82
C GLY A 56 6.34 7.98 1.68
N PRO A 57 6.47 9.29 1.37
CA PRO A 57 7.73 9.90 0.92
C PRO A 57 8.82 9.96 2.00
N ALA A 58 8.51 9.76 3.27
CA ALA A 58 9.52 9.66 4.33
C ALA A 58 10.32 8.33 4.28
N THR A 59 9.81 7.31 3.60
CA THR A 59 10.56 6.07 3.33
C THR A 59 11.69 6.34 2.35
N SER A 60 12.90 5.86 2.68
CA SER A 60 14.07 6.04 1.82
C SER A 60 13.83 5.52 0.40
N SER A 61 14.17 6.31 -0.59
CA SER A 61 14.02 6.01 -2.02
C SER A 61 12.58 5.82 -2.52
N SER A 62 11.58 6.09 -1.67
CA SER A 62 10.18 6.09 -2.08
C SER A 62 9.85 7.28 -2.99
N ALA A 63 8.69 7.20 -3.65
CA ALA A 63 8.20 8.23 -4.54
C ALA A 63 7.94 9.56 -3.79
N LYS A 64 8.04 10.66 -4.57
CA LYS A 64 7.77 12.01 -4.07
C LYS A 64 6.26 12.25 -3.90
N PRO A 65 5.85 13.25 -3.11
CA PRO A 65 4.43 13.63 -2.96
C PRO A 65 3.67 13.81 -4.27
N SER A 66 4.33 14.34 -5.32
CA SER A 66 3.71 14.52 -6.64
C SER A 66 3.26 13.22 -7.32
N TYR A 67 3.90 12.10 -7.02
CA TYR A 67 3.45 10.78 -7.48
C TYR A 67 2.08 10.46 -6.90
N PHE A 68 1.91 10.58 -5.59
CA PHE A 68 0.63 10.29 -4.92
C PHE A 68 -0.48 11.22 -5.40
N GLN A 69 -0.19 12.49 -5.62
CA GLN A 69 -1.16 13.44 -6.17
C GLN A 69 -1.60 13.05 -7.59
N SER A 70 -0.70 12.52 -8.40
CA SER A 70 -1.00 12.08 -9.78
C SER A 70 -1.95 10.88 -9.84
N LEU A 71 -2.03 10.06 -8.78
CA LEU A 71 -2.90 8.89 -8.71
C LEU A 71 -4.40 9.23 -8.80
N LYS A 72 -4.77 10.48 -8.54
CA LYS A 72 -6.14 10.98 -8.77
C LYS A 72 -6.61 10.77 -10.20
N LEU A 73 -5.70 10.83 -11.17
CA LEU A 73 -5.99 10.71 -12.60
C LEU A 73 -5.87 9.27 -13.13
N ALA A 74 -5.45 8.34 -12.27
CA ALA A 74 -5.27 6.94 -12.69
C ALA A 74 -6.62 6.25 -12.94
N ASP A 75 -6.66 5.37 -13.92
CA ASP A 75 -7.85 4.58 -14.24
C ASP A 75 -8.09 3.51 -13.16
N ARG A 76 -9.31 3.47 -12.64
CA ARG A 76 -9.73 2.54 -11.58
C ARG A 76 -10.37 1.25 -12.09
N ASP A 77 -10.53 1.11 -13.39
CA ASP A 77 -11.03 -0.12 -14.00
C ASP A 77 -10.01 -0.61 -15.03
N ARG A 78 -9.19 -1.59 -14.64
CA ARG A 78 -8.09 -2.10 -15.45
C ARG A 78 -8.08 -3.62 -15.46
N PHE A 79 -7.82 -4.21 -16.62
CA PHE A 79 -7.80 -5.68 -16.82
C PHE A 79 -9.02 -6.40 -16.26
N GLY A 80 -10.19 -5.72 -16.28
CA GLY A 80 -11.46 -6.30 -15.81
C GLY A 80 -11.64 -6.33 -14.30
N ILE A 81 -10.77 -5.69 -13.53
CA ILE A 81 -10.88 -5.59 -12.06
C ILE A 81 -10.91 -4.13 -11.61
N ARG A 82 -11.43 -3.91 -10.41
CA ARG A 82 -11.41 -2.60 -9.75
C ARG A 82 -10.06 -2.37 -9.08
N VAL A 83 -9.45 -1.21 -9.32
CA VAL A 83 -8.17 -0.80 -8.74
C VAL A 83 -8.39 0.41 -7.84
N LEU A 84 -7.82 0.36 -6.64
CA LEU A 84 -7.75 1.48 -5.71
C LEU A 84 -6.31 1.94 -5.57
N TYR A 85 -6.12 3.26 -5.51
CA TYR A 85 -4.82 3.88 -5.34
C TYR A 85 -4.74 4.57 -3.99
N GLY A 86 -3.85 4.07 -3.15
CA GLY A 86 -3.63 4.55 -1.80
C GLY A 86 -2.15 4.81 -1.51
N ALA A 87 -1.83 4.90 -0.24
CA ALA A 87 -0.48 4.97 0.28
C ALA A 87 -0.36 4.24 1.61
N GLU A 88 0.80 3.67 1.89
CA GLU A 88 1.19 3.29 3.24
C GLU A 88 1.97 4.44 3.87
N LEU A 89 1.24 5.22 4.68
CA LEU A 89 1.74 6.44 5.32
C LEU A 89 2.67 6.10 6.49
N ASN A 90 3.68 6.92 6.67
CA ASN A 90 4.55 6.87 7.83
C ASN A 90 4.06 7.81 8.92
N ILE A 91 3.90 7.32 10.15
CA ILE A 91 3.81 8.19 11.33
C ILE A 91 5.19 8.81 11.55
N ILE A 92 5.25 10.14 11.66
CA ILE A 92 6.50 10.89 11.71
C ILE A 92 6.80 11.50 13.08
N ASN A 93 5.84 11.47 14.01
CA ASN A 93 6.01 11.96 15.39
C ASN A 93 4.96 11.39 16.35
N THR A 94 5.10 11.72 17.64
CA THR A 94 4.19 11.29 18.72
C THR A 94 2.81 11.95 18.68
N ALA A 95 2.62 13.00 17.87
CA ALA A 95 1.30 13.60 17.66
C ALA A 95 0.44 12.80 16.65
N GLY A 96 1.08 11.83 15.97
CA GLY A 96 0.40 11.02 14.95
C GLY A 96 0.36 11.69 13.57
N ASP A 97 1.19 12.71 13.34
CA ASP A 97 1.30 13.31 12.01
C ASP A 97 1.88 12.30 11.02
N VAL A 98 1.44 12.40 9.77
CA VAL A 98 1.84 11.52 8.67
C VAL A 98 2.59 12.30 7.59
N ASP A 99 3.26 11.58 6.71
CA ASP A 99 4.19 12.12 5.72
C ASP A 99 3.56 12.59 4.39
N LEU A 100 2.25 12.66 4.30
CA LEU A 100 1.51 13.33 3.23
C LEU A 100 0.51 14.33 3.82
N ASP A 101 0.33 15.46 3.14
CA ASP A 101 -0.63 16.47 3.54
C ASP A 101 -2.08 16.13 3.12
N ASP A 102 -3.04 16.85 3.69
CA ASP A 102 -4.47 16.61 3.47
C ASP A 102 -4.89 16.79 2.02
N GLU A 103 -4.24 17.68 1.26
CA GLU A 103 -4.54 17.90 -0.15
C GLU A 103 -4.21 16.64 -0.97
N ILE A 104 -3.03 16.05 -0.73
CA ILE A 104 -2.60 14.84 -1.40
C ILE A 104 -3.42 13.65 -0.93
N LEU A 105 -3.70 13.53 0.37
CA LEU A 105 -4.55 12.47 0.92
C LEU A 105 -5.93 12.47 0.27
N SER A 106 -6.50 13.64 -0.03
CA SER A 106 -7.78 13.75 -0.72
C SER A 106 -7.79 13.23 -2.16
N ALA A 107 -6.61 13.04 -2.76
CA ALA A 107 -6.46 12.47 -4.10
C ALA A 107 -6.44 10.93 -4.11
N LEU A 108 -6.28 10.30 -2.94
CA LEU A 108 -6.19 8.86 -2.77
C LEU A 108 -7.54 8.23 -2.47
N ASP A 109 -7.69 6.96 -2.80
CA ASP A 109 -8.90 6.19 -2.50
C ASP A 109 -8.89 5.66 -1.06
N TYR A 110 -7.71 5.42 -0.48
CA TYR A 110 -7.52 4.91 0.89
C TYR A 110 -6.09 5.18 1.38
N ALA A 111 -5.87 4.97 2.67
CA ALA A 111 -4.54 4.99 3.27
C ALA A 111 -4.40 3.87 4.31
N ILE A 112 -3.20 3.32 4.40
CA ILE A 112 -2.73 2.47 5.48
C ILE A 112 -1.78 3.33 6.32
N ILE A 113 -1.84 3.23 7.63
CA ILE A 113 -0.96 3.99 8.53
C ILE A 113 -0.05 3.01 9.25
N SER A 114 1.26 3.25 9.18
CA SER A 114 2.28 2.37 9.73
C SER A 114 3.34 3.14 10.51
N ILE A 115 3.96 2.44 11.47
CA ILE A 115 5.18 2.88 12.15
C ILE A 115 6.37 2.15 11.53
N HIS A 116 7.29 2.92 10.99
CA HIS A 116 8.55 2.40 10.47
C HIS A 116 9.71 2.94 11.30
N PRO A 117 10.41 2.09 12.09
CA PRO A 117 11.46 2.52 13.02
C PRO A 117 12.58 3.39 12.44
N PRO A 118 12.97 3.26 11.15
CA PRO A 118 13.94 4.18 10.55
C PRO A 118 13.45 5.63 10.43
N ILE A 119 12.13 5.84 10.39
CA ILE A 119 11.48 7.15 10.21
C ILE A 119 11.07 7.73 11.55
N PHE A 120 10.36 6.94 12.35
CA PHE A 120 9.93 7.29 13.69
C PHE A 120 10.34 6.18 14.67
N LYS A 121 11.15 6.53 15.67
CA LYS A 121 11.60 5.64 16.75
C LYS A 121 11.05 6.16 18.07
N PRO A 122 9.95 5.59 18.56
CA PRO A 122 9.51 5.91 19.92
C PRO A 122 10.57 5.44 20.92
N TYR A 123 10.96 6.33 21.83
CA TYR A 123 12.02 6.02 22.82
C TYR A 123 11.50 5.19 23.99
N HIS A 124 10.18 5.13 24.20
CA HIS A 124 9.51 4.37 25.25
C HIS A 124 8.18 3.83 24.76
N ASP A 125 7.69 2.76 25.39
CA ASP A 125 6.36 2.16 25.10
C ASP A 125 5.21 3.18 25.16
N LYS A 126 5.38 4.23 25.99
CA LYS A 126 4.41 5.34 26.11
C LYS A 126 4.30 6.19 24.85
N ASP A 127 5.38 6.28 24.07
CA ASP A 127 5.38 7.08 22.82
C ASP A 127 4.57 6.38 21.73
N LEU A 128 4.59 5.05 21.70
CA LEU A 128 3.77 4.26 20.77
C LEU A 128 2.28 4.45 21.05
N SER A 129 1.85 4.41 22.31
CA SER A 129 0.44 4.52 22.69
C SER A 129 -0.15 5.91 22.43
N SER A 130 0.68 6.94 22.28
CA SER A 130 0.25 8.31 21.97
C SER A 130 0.22 8.62 20.47
N ALA A 131 0.81 7.76 19.63
CA ALA A 131 0.87 7.94 18.18
C ALA A 131 -0.31 7.27 17.42
N TYR A 132 -1.06 6.40 18.12
CA TYR A 132 -2.25 5.73 17.55
C TYR A 132 -3.55 6.39 17.99
#